data_42241e227a1d0ab5f566d90b9bab5e1a
#
_entry.id   42241e227a1d0ab5f566d90b9bab5e1a
#
_cell.length_a   1.000
_cell.length_b   1.000
_cell.length_c   1.000
_cell.angle_alpha   90.00
_cell.angle_beta   90.00
_cell.angle_gamma   90.00
#
_symmetry.space_group_name_H-M   'P 1'
#
loop_
_entity.id
_entity.type
_entity.pdbx_description
1 polymer ?
#
loop_
_entity_poly.entity_id
_entity_poly.type
_entity_poly.pdbx_seq_one_letter_code
_entity_poly.pdbx_strand_id
1 'polypeptide(L)'
;MCTAYLLLSPSFASERQALIQATNKLRHAAGNVYYNEKCTGAAVGQQPFGGGRASGTNDKAGSIAIFYRFVNMRSIKENFIGLEDFGYPSNLV
;
A
#
# COMPACT_ATOMS: atom_id res chain seq x y z
N MET A 1 -25.30 3.32 3.02
CA MET A 1 -25.09 1.94 2.52
C MET A 1 -23.60 1.74 2.30
N CYS A 2 -22.90 0.93 3.10
CA CYS A 2 -21.46 0.69 2.92
C CYS A 2 -21.27 -0.41 1.89
N THR A 3 -20.67 -0.09 0.76
CA THR A 3 -20.30 -1.06 -0.27
C THR A 3 -19.15 -1.94 0.24
N ALA A 4 -19.32 -3.26 0.20
CA ALA A 4 -18.28 -4.21 0.60
C ALA A 4 -17.12 -4.27 -0.43
N TYR A 5 -17.42 -3.99 -1.70
CA TYR A 5 -16.48 -4.06 -2.82
C TYR A 5 -16.25 -2.67 -3.40
N LEU A 6 -15.00 -2.25 -3.52
CA LEU A 6 -14.65 -1.02 -4.21
C LEU A 6 -13.24 -1.10 -4.81
N LEU A 7 -13.18 -1.22 -6.12
CA LEU A 7 -11.94 -1.25 -6.90
C LEU A 7 -11.47 0.16 -7.21
N LEU A 8 -12.37 0.96 -7.78
CA LEU A 8 -12.09 2.29 -8.31
C LEU A 8 -13.06 3.30 -7.69
N SER A 9 -12.58 4.49 -7.39
CA SER A 9 -13.41 5.59 -6.89
C SER A 9 -13.07 6.87 -7.65
N PRO A 10 -13.91 7.29 -8.61
CA PRO A 10 -13.78 8.62 -9.21
C PRO A 10 -14.36 9.67 -8.28
N SER A 11 -13.73 10.83 -8.25
CA SER A 11 -14.21 12.00 -7.54
C SER A 11 -14.04 13.23 -8.41
N PHE A 12 -15.12 13.92 -8.67
CA PHE A 12 -15.16 15.12 -9.52
C PHE A 12 -15.54 16.32 -8.68
N ALA A 13 -14.69 17.31 -8.66
CA ALA A 13 -14.96 18.60 -8.04
C ALA A 13 -14.06 19.67 -8.64
N SER A 14 -14.58 20.86 -8.84
CA SER A 14 -13.82 22.04 -9.27
C SER A 14 -13.02 22.63 -8.10
N GLU A 15 -13.51 22.44 -6.89
CA GLU A 15 -12.90 22.99 -5.69
C GLU A 15 -11.91 22.01 -5.06
N ARG A 16 -10.64 22.43 -4.92
CA ARG A 16 -9.57 21.60 -4.34
C ARG A 16 -9.87 21.16 -2.90
N GLN A 17 -10.49 22.02 -2.12
CA GLN A 17 -10.82 21.72 -0.74
C GLN A 17 -11.83 20.57 -0.59
N ALA A 18 -12.80 20.49 -1.51
CA ALA A 18 -13.75 19.38 -1.54
C ALA A 18 -13.04 18.04 -1.82
N LEU A 19 -12.07 18.03 -2.73
CA LEU A 19 -11.26 16.83 -3.02
C LEU A 19 -10.43 16.40 -1.81
N ILE A 20 -9.85 17.34 -1.06
CA ILE A 20 -9.08 17.05 0.16
C ILE A 20 -9.99 16.42 1.23
N GLN A 21 -11.19 16.97 1.42
CA GLN A 21 -12.16 16.42 2.37
C GLN A 21 -12.60 15.01 1.96
N ALA A 22 -12.88 14.80 0.67
CA ALA A 22 -13.23 13.50 0.13
C ALA A 22 -12.09 12.48 0.35
N THR A 23 -10.84 12.87 0.06
CA THR A 23 -9.64 12.04 0.29
C THR A 23 -9.56 11.56 1.73
N ASN A 24 -9.71 12.47 2.68
CA ASN A 24 -9.61 12.16 4.10
C ASN A 24 -10.73 11.23 4.58
N LYS A 25 -11.94 11.43 4.11
CA LYS A 25 -13.11 10.61 4.49
C LYS A 25 -13.12 9.24 3.81
N LEU A 26 -12.62 9.16 2.58
CA LEU A 26 -12.72 7.97 1.73
C LEU A 26 -11.38 7.21 1.57
N ARG A 27 -10.33 7.58 2.30
CA ARG A 27 -8.98 7.02 2.16
C ARG A 27 -8.88 5.49 2.22
N HIS A 28 -9.83 4.83 2.88
CA HIS A 28 -9.89 3.36 2.97
C HIS A 28 -11.01 2.75 2.14
N ALA A 29 -11.63 3.54 1.26
CA ALA A 29 -12.79 3.07 0.51
C ALA A 29 -12.40 2.27 -0.72
N ALA A 30 -11.38 2.68 -1.47
CA ALA A 30 -11.03 2.10 -2.76
C ALA A 30 -9.54 1.77 -2.87
N GLY A 31 -9.20 0.84 -3.77
CA GLY A 31 -7.83 0.52 -4.12
C GLY A 31 -7.20 1.59 -5.01
N ASN A 32 -7.94 2.12 -5.97
CA ASN A 32 -7.52 3.21 -6.85
C ASN A 32 -8.49 4.38 -6.76
N VAL A 33 -7.96 5.59 -6.66
CA VAL A 33 -8.74 6.82 -6.60
C VAL A 33 -8.32 7.74 -7.74
N TYR A 34 -9.32 8.35 -8.41
CA TYR A 34 -9.12 9.24 -9.53
C TYR A 34 -9.81 10.57 -9.25
N TYR A 35 -9.08 11.68 -9.39
CA TYR A 35 -9.61 13.03 -9.22
C TYR A 35 -9.70 13.74 -10.56
N ASN A 36 -10.92 14.12 -10.95
CA ASN A 36 -11.20 14.81 -12.22
C ASN A 36 -10.59 14.09 -13.44
N GLU A 37 -10.55 12.77 -13.39
CA GLU A 37 -9.90 11.93 -14.38
C GLU A 37 -10.83 10.79 -14.80
N LYS A 38 -10.49 10.12 -15.89
CA LYS A 38 -11.17 8.92 -16.36
C LYS A 38 -11.22 7.86 -15.27
N CYS A 39 -12.39 7.36 -14.97
CA CYS A 39 -12.67 6.46 -13.85
C CYS A 39 -12.51 4.97 -14.15
N THR A 40 -11.95 4.62 -15.30
CA THR A 40 -11.81 3.22 -15.73
C THR A 40 -10.39 2.91 -16.19
N GLY A 41 -9.94 1.68 -15.89
CA GLY A 41 -8.71 1.12 -16.43
C GLY A 41 -7.44 1.77 -15.88
N ALA A 42 -6.79 1.10 -14.95
CA ALA A 42 -5.42 1.46 -14.58
C ALA A 42 -4.49 1.23 -15.78
N ALA A 43 -3.73 2.25 -16.17
CA ALA A 43 -2.76 2.12 -17.23
C ALA A 43 -1.50 1.43 -16.70
N VAL A 44 -1.10 0.33 -17.35
CA VAL A 44 0.12 -0.39 -17.02
C VAL A 44 1.34 0.54 -17.09
N GLY A 45 2.16 0.53 -16.04
CA GLY A 45 3.33 1.40 -15.93
C GLY A 45 3.05 2.82 -15.41
N GLN A 46 1.78 3.21 -15.30
CA GLN A 46 1.38 4.50 -14.74
C GLN A 46 0.66 4.36 -13.40
N GLN A 47 -0.25 3.39 -13.32
CA GLN A 47 -1.10 3.20 -12.16
C GLN A 47 -1.13 1.72 -11.78
N PRO A 48 -0.50 1.34 -10.67
CA PRO A 48 -0.64 -0.02 -10.14
C PRO A 48 -2.11 -0.27 -9.76
N PHE A 49 -2.62 -1.44 -10.14
CA PHE A 49 -4.01 -1.80 -9.92
C PHE A 49 -4.20 -2.58 -8.63
N GLY A 50 -5.25 -2.26 -7.91
CA GLY A 50 -5.64 -3.00 -6.71
C GLY A 50 -7.07 -2.67 -6.29
N GLY A 51 -7.57 -3.47 -5.37
CA GLY A 51 -8.91 -3.29 -4.80
C GLY A 51 -8.86 -3.18 -3.29
N GLY A 52 -9.73 -2.36 -2.75
CA GLY A 52 -9.90 -2.21 -1.31
C GLY A 52 -11.01 -3.10 -0.75
N ARG A 53 -11.02 -3.32 0.55
CA ARG A 53 -12.02 -4.10 1.27
C ARG A 53 -12.15 -5.53 0.69
N ALA A 54 -13.37 -6.01 0.40
CA ALA A 54 -13.60 -7.32 -0.18
C ALA A 54 -13.23 -7.45 -1.66
N SER A 55 -12.83 -6.35 -2.33
CA SER A 55 -12.38 -6.39 -3.73
C SER A 55 -10.98 -6.98 -3.90
N GLY A 56 -10.20 -7.13 -2.85
CA GLY A 56 -8.89 -7.75 -2.91
C GLY A 56 -7.94 -7.26 -1.82
N THR A 57 -6.71 -7.73 -1.88
CA THR A 57 -5.64 -7.42 -0.92
C THR A 57 -4.93 -6.10 -1.19
N ASN A 58 -5.24 -5.47 -2.32
CA ASN A 58 -4.64 -4.21 -2.77
C ASN A 58 -3.11 -4.28 -2.97
N ASP A 59 -2.60 -5.42 -3.40
CA ASP A 59 -1.15 -5.66 -3.58
C ASP A 59 -0.53 -4.91 -4.77
N LYS A 60 -1.31 -4.08 -5.45
CA LYS A 60 -0.84 -3.19 -6.52
C LYS A 60 -0.18 -3.92 -7.68
N ALA A 61 -0.96 -4.76 -8.38
CA ALA A 61 -0.54 -5.39 -9.62
C ALA A 61 -0.02 -4.32 -10.61
N GLY A 62 1.11 -4.61 -11.25
CA GLY A 62 1.82 -3.65 -12.09
C GLY A 62 2.81 -2.76 -11.32
N SER A 63 3.06 -3.04 -10.05
CA SER A 63 4.14 -2.41 -9.27
C SER A 63 5.05 -3.45 -8.62
N ILE A 64 6.20 -3.01 -8.13
CA ILE A 64 7.14 -3.87 -7.41
C ILE A 64 6.51 -4.48 -6.14
N ALA A 65 5.49 -3.85 -5.58
CA ALA A 65 4.86 -4.31 -4.35
C ALA A 65 4.24 -5.72 -4.49
N ILE A 66 3.77 -6.10 -5.68
CA ILE A 66 3.20 -7.43 -5.91
C ILE A 66 4.22 -8.54 -5.68
N PHE A 67 5.52 -8.28 -5.90
CA PHE A 67 6.57 -9.28 -5.73
C PHE A 67 6.69 -9.77 -4.29
N TYR A 68 6.33 -8.95 -3.29
CA TYR A 68 6.33 -9.38 -1.89
C TYR A 68 5.43 -10.58 -1.61
N ARG A 69 4.48 -10.87 -2.50
CA ARG A 69 3.63 -12.08 -2.42
C ARG A 69 4.35 -13.35 -2.90
N PHE A 70 5.43 -13.20 -3.64
CA PHE A 70 6.14 -14.32 -4.28
C PHE A 70 7.54 -14.55 -3.71
N VAL A 71 7.99 -13.75 -2.76
CA VAL A 71 9.31 -13.85 -2.18
C VAL A 71 9.24 -14.04 -0.66
N ASN A 72 10.19 -14.83 -0.14
CA ASN A 72 10.44 -14.93 1.29
C ASN A 72 11.64 -14.06 1.64
N MET A 73 11.42 -13.09 2.51
CA MET A 73 12.49 -12.25 3.04
C MET A 73 13.31 -13.05 4.04
N ARG A 74 14.65 -13.10 3.84
CA ARG A 74 15.58 -13.74 4.76
C ARG A 74 16.59 -12.70 5.24
N SER A 75 16.75 -12.62 6.56
CA SER A 75 17.87 -11.90 7.16
C SER A 75 18.93 -12.90 7.58
N ILE A 76 20.18 -12.65 7.20
CA ILE A 76 21.34 -13.46 7.59
C ILE A 76 22.28 -12.53 8.36
N LYS A 77 22.63 -12.95 9.56
CA LYS A 77 23.65 -12.31 10.38
C LYS A 77 24.73 -13.35 10.66
N GLU A 78 25.95 -13.05 10.26
CA GLU A 78 27.12 -13.88 10.53
C GLU A 78 28.11 -13.08 11.36
N ASN A 79 28.68 -13.71 12.36
CA ASN A 79 29.75 -13.12 13.18
C ASN A 79 31.04 -13.87 12.93
N PHE A 80 32.06 -13.18 12.45
CA PHE A 80 33.39 -13.76 12.15
C PHE A 80 34.29 -13.83 13.39
N ILE A 81 33.92 -13.17 14.47
CA ILE A 81 34.63 -13.22 15.75
C ILE A 81 33.78 -14.06 16.71
N GLY A 82 34.38 -15.04 17.38
CA GLY A 82 33.69 -15.85 18.38
C GLY A 82 33.00 -14.97 19.42
N LEU A 83 31.81 -15.35 19.84
CA LEU A 83 31.07 -14.70 20.91
C LEU A 83 31.66 -15.18 22.24
N GLU A 84 32.52 -14.37 22.84
CA GLU A 84 33.10 -14.63 24.15
C GLU A 84 32.30 -14.00 25.30
N ASP A 85 31.51 -12.98 25.00
CA ASP A 85 30.66 -12.29 25.94
C ASP A 85 29.18 -12.54 25.67
N PHE A 86 28.44 -12.97 26.68
CA PHE A 86 26.99 -13.19 26.57
C PHE A 86 26.17 -11.94 26.89
N GLY A 87 26.82 -10.88 27.35
CA GLY A 87 26.17 -9.62 27.70
C GLY A 87 25.81 -8.79 26.46
N TYR A 88 24.65 -8.14 26.49
CA TYR A 88 24.35 -7.09 25.53
C TYR A 88 24.93 -5.76 26.02
N PRO A 89 25.51 -4.94 25.13
CA PRO A 89 26.02 -3.62 25.51
C PRO A 89 24.99 -2.73 26.22
N SER A 90 23.72 -2.89 25.87
CA SER A 90 22.60 -2.19 26.53
C SER A 90 22.35 -2.59 27.97
N ASN A 91 22.91 -3.71 28.43
CA ASN A 91 22.76 -4.19 29.79
C ASN A 91 23.96 -3.83 30.69
N LEU A 92 24.96 -3.19 30.10
CA LEU A 92 26.15 -2.69 30.80
C LEU A 92 25.91 -1.24 31.24
N VAL A 93 25.00 -1.01 32.17
CA VAL A 93 24.74 0.30 32.78
C VAL A 93 25.17 0.25 34.24
#